data_e7e909eec30042ffc9d677c7389e86bc
#
_entry.id   e7e909eec30042ffc9d677c7389e86bc
#
_cell.length_a   1.000
_cell.length_b   1.000
_cell.length_c   1.000
_cell.angle_alpha   90.00
_cell.angle_beta   90.00
_cell.angle_gamma   90.00
#
_symmetry.space_group_name_H-M   'P 1'
#
loop_
_entity.id
_entity.type
_entity.pdbx_description
1 polymer ?
#
loop_
_entity_poly.entity_id
_entity_poly.type
_entity_poly.pdbx_seq_one_letter_code
_entity_poly.pdbx_strand_id
1 'polypeptide(L)'
;MSLAQTVESFLSHRHIPYTTEKHPASTSSLATAHSAHVDEECLAKSVLLGDDRGFVLAVLPASRRLALDRLRQELGRSLHLIPEDEIAQLFPDCAVGAVPPVGAAYGLPTVLDASLEERDEIFFEGGDHETLVRVEGDAFLDLLESAEVADIASEARGLCAALVIRERLHDRVLAISRAISAPIGSGMRWRQRLERAVCQLASALEEHVAETEGPSGVLSEISDQAPRLWREVERLRREHTELADGCQRLLELIDGGATRLDLRKRAHSLVRRFEHHRHRGADLVYEAFGVDLGGG
;
A
#
# COMPACT_ATOMS: atom_id res chain seq x y z
N MET A 1 -2.84 -4.17 20.21
CA MET A 1 -3.06 -5.61 19.98
C MET A 1 -1.69 -6.28 20.05
N SER A 2 -1.64 -7.59 20.10
CA SER A 2 -0.40 -8.39 20.19
C SER A 2 -0.32 -9.24 18.93
N LEU A 3 0.79 -9.94 18.74
CA LEU A 3 0.97 -10.96 17.71
C LEU A 3 -0.31 -11.82 17.55
N ALA A 4 -0.71 -12.13 16.33
CA ALA A 4 -1.83 -13.01 16.03
C ALA A 4 -1.65 -14.35 16.76
N GLN A 5 -2.70 -14.81 17.45
CA GLN A 5 -2.62 -15.98 18.33
C GLN A 5 -2.25 -17.27 17.55
N THR A 6 -2.72 -17.39 16.32
CA THR A 6 -2.39 -18.49 15.42
C THR A 6 -0.89 -18.52 15.13
N VAL A 7 -0.29 -17.36 14.81
CA VAL A 7 1.15 -17.24 14.54
C VAL A 7 1.97 -17.53 15.78
N GLU A 8 1.62 -16.95 16.94
CA GLU A 8 2.31 -17.17 18.21
C GLU A 8 2.31 -18.66 18.60
N SER A 9 1.15 -19.30 18.45
CA SER A 9 1.01 -20.74 18.71
C SER A 9 1.85 -21.57 17.75
N PHE A 10 1.88 -21.21 16.48
CA PHE A 10 2.64 -21.94 15.45
C PHE A 10 4.14 -21.85 15.68
N LEU A 11 4.67 -20.62 15.94
CA LEU A 11 6.07 -20.39 16.28
C LEU A 11 6.50 -21.19 17.52
N SER A 12 5.65 -21.15 18.57
CA SER A 12 5.91 -21.86 19.82
C SER A 12 5.95 -23.39 19.64
N HIS A 13 5.01 -23.96 18.88
CA HIS A 13 4.97 -25.41 18.60
C HIS A 13 6.18 -25.90 17.78
N ARG A 14 6.67 -25.05 16.88
CA ARG A 14 7.87 -25.33 16.07
C ARG A 14 9.17 -25.02 16.80
N HIS A 15 9.12 -24.46 18.00
CA HIS A 15 10.28 -24.03 18.80
C HIS A 15 11.18 -23.03 18.04
N ILE A 16 10.59 -22.18 17.19
CA ILE A 16 11.33 -21.17 16.43
C ILE A 16 11.65 -19.98 17.35
N PRO A 17 12.93 -19.61 17.52
CA PRO A 17 13.30 -18.39 18.20
C PRO A 17 12.84 -17.15 17.39
N TYR A 18 12.16 -16.23 18.06
CA TYR A 18 11.77 -14.97 17.44
C TYR A 18 11.82 -13.80 18.41
N THR A 19 11.89 -12.61 17.89
CA THR A 19 11.67 -11.37 18.64
C THR A 19 10.55 -10.57 18.00
N THR A 20 9.97 -9.65 18.76
CA THR A 20 8.93 -8.75 18.23
C THR A 20 9.37 -7.31 18.38
N GLU A 21 9.12 -6.50 17.35
CA GLU A 21 9.39 -5.07 17.32
C GLU A 21 8.09 -4.30 17.09
N LYS A 22 7.91 -3.19 17.80
CA LYS A 22 6.77 -2.31 17.61
C LYS A 22 7.12 -1.16 16.66
N HIS A 23 6.21 -0.86 15.76
CA HIS A 23 6.31 0.28 14.85
C HIS A 23 4.99 1.07 14.84
N PRO A 24 5.01 2.34 14.37
CA PRO A 24 3.78 3.07 14.10
C PRO A 24 2.89 2.31 13.11
N ALA A 25 1.58 2.32 13.33
CA ALA A 25 0.64 1.67 12.41
C ALA A 25 0.87 2.16 10.98
N SER A 26 1.00 1.22 10.06
CA SER A 26 1.27 1.48 8.65
C SER A 26 0.27 0.74 7.77
N THR A 27 0.06 1.23 6.56
CA THR A 27 -0.97 0.73 5.65
C THR A 27 -0.38 -0.08 4.48
N SER A 28 0.94 -0.29 4.45
CA SER A 28 1.59 -1.12 3.44
C SER A 28 2.91 -1.68 3.96
N SER A 29 3.34 -2.83 3.45
CA SER A 29 4.59 -3.48 3.87
C SER A 29 5.83 -2.59 3.64
N LEU A 30 5.85 -1.75 2.60
CA LEU A 30 6.93 -0.79 2.38
C LEU A 30 6.92 0.35 3.42
N ALA A 31 5.74 0.88 3.76
CA ALA A 31 5.61 1.87 4.83
C ALA A 31 6.01 1.26 6.19
N THR A 32 5.68 -0.01 6.42
CA THR A 32 6.14 -0.78 7.59
C THR A 32 7.67 -0.85 7.63
N ALA A 33 8.32 -1.27 6.54
CA ALA A 33 9.79 -1.36 6.46
C ALA A 33 10.46 -0.01 6.81
N HIS A 34 9.98 1.08 6.20
CA HIS A 34 10.50 2.43 6.45
C HIS A 34 10.26 2.89 7.90
N SER A 35 9.08 2.69 8.47
CA SER A 35 8.74 3.13 9.83
C SER A 35 9.47 2.33 10.91
N ALA A 36 9.76 1.07 10.64
CA ALA A 36 10.51 0.16 11.52
C ALA A 36 12.03 0.20 11.27
N HIS A 37 12.50 0.97 10.26
CA HIS A 37 13.92 1.01 9.85
C HIS A 37 14.48 -0.37 9.47
N VAL A 38 13.66 -1.21 8.85
CA VAL A 38 14.03 -2.54 8.37
C VAL A 38 14.30 -2.48 6.86
N ASP A 39 15.26 -3.27 6.39
CA ASP A 39 15.49 -3.42 4.96
C ASP A 39 14.24 -4.04 4.30
N GLU A 40 13.72 -3.37 3.27
CA GLU A 40 12.55 -3.80 2.53
C GLU A 40 12.73 -5.12 1.79
N GLU A 41 13.98 -5.52 1.52
CA GLU A 41 14.34 -6.83 0.98
C GLU A 41 14.28 -7.95 2.04
N CYS A 42 14.37 -7.61 3.34
CA CYS A 42 14.27 -8.53 4.47
C CYS A 42 12.86 -8.58 5.07
N LEU A 43 11.95 -7.69 4.68
CA LEU A 43 10.56 -7.73 5.12
C LEU A 43 9.73 -8.61 4.18
N ALA A 44 9.34 -9.79 4.66
CA ALA A 44 8.46 -10.70 3.91
C ALA A 44 7.00 -10.24 4.02
N LYS A 45 6.34 -10.13 2.86
CA LYS A 45 4.89 -9.90 2.75
C LYS A 45 4.21 -11.09 2.09
N SER A 46 2.90 -11.21 2.32
CA SER A 46 2.06 -12.24 1.75
C SER A 46 1.02 -11.67 0.79
N VAL A 47 0.73 -12.44 -0.27
CA VAL A 47 -0.34 -12.16 -1.22
C VAL A 47 -1.21 -13.41 -1.33
N LEU A 48 -2.50 -13.30 -0.97
CA LEU A 48 -3.41 -14.42 -1.08
C LEU A 48 -4.02 -14.49 -2.48
N LEU A 49 -3.96 -15.69 -3.05
CA LEU A 49 -4.48 -16.00 -4.38
C LEU A 49 -5.40 -17.21 -4.31
N GLY A 50 -6.28 -17.35 -5.27
CA GLY A 50 -7.18 -18.49 -5.36
C GLY A 50 -7.61 -18.81 -6.78
N ASP A 51 -8.13 -20.02 -6.96
CA ASP A 51 -8.84 -20.51 -8.13
C ASP A 51 -9.87 -21.58 -7.71
N ASP A 52 -10.44 -22.33 -8.65
CA ASP A 52 -11.36 -23.43 -8.38
C ASP A 52 -10.75 -24.60 -7.57
N ARG A 53 -9.43 -24.66 -7.45
CA ARG A 53 -8.68 -25.67 -6.67
C ARG A 53 -8.39 -25.22 -5.24
N GLY A 54 -8.74 -23.98 -4.86
CA GLY A 54 -8.54 -23.40 -3.53
C GLY A 54 -7.48 -22.30 -3.49
N PHE A 55 -7.02 -21.97 -2.29
CA PHE A 55 -6.14 -20.83 -2.04
C PHE A 55 -4.65 -21.20 -2.10
N VAL A 56 -3.80 -20.19 -2.33
CA VAL A 56 -2.33 -20.24 -2.25
C VAL A 56 -1.85 -18.92 -1.67
N LEU A 57 -0.92 -18.97 -0.74
CA LEU A 57 -0.25 -17.80 -0.19
C LEU A 57 1.11 -17.63 -0.88
N ALA A 58 1.29 -16.55 -1.64
CA ALA A 58 2.57 -16.17 -2.19
C ALA A 58 3.32 -15.28 -1.18
N VAL A 59 4.58 -15.60 -0.91
CA VAL A 59 5.45 -14.89 0.04
C VAL A 59 6.64 -14.31 -0.71
N LEU A 60 6.85 -12.99 -0.59
CA LEU A 60 7.89 -12.26 -1.34
C LEU A 60 8.37 -11.02 -0.57
N PRO A 61 9.54 -10.43 -0.90
CA PRO A 61 10.02 -9.21 -0.25
C PRO A 61 9.06 -8.02 -0.41
N ALA A 62 9.00 -7.14 0.58
CA ALA A 62 8.18 -5.93 0.55
C ALA A 62 8.55 -5.00 -0.62
N SER A 63 9.84 -4.92 -0.99
CA SER A 63 10.37 -4.14 -2.12
C SER A 63 9.90 -4.64 -3.50
N ARG A 64 9.48 -5.89 -3.59
CA ARG A 64 9.14 -6.56 -4.85
C ARG A 64 7.63 -6.68 -5.03
N ARG A 65 7.21 -6.94 -6.26
CA ARG A 65 5.81 -7.22 -6.61
C ARG A 65 5.67 -8.66 -7.09
N LEU A 66 4.47 -9.20 -6.93
CA LEU A 66 4.15 -10.52 -7.43
C LEU A 66 4.09 -10.52 -8.97
N ALA A 67 4.87 -11.39 -9.60
CA ALA A 67 4.80 -11.69 -11.03
C ALA A 67 3.73 -12.77 -11.25
N LEU A 68 2.46 -12.38 -11.19
CA LEU A 68 1.32 -13.30 -11.17
C LEU A 68 1.33 -14.30 -12.34
N ASP A 69 1.74 -13.87 -13.54
CA ASP A 69 1.79 -14.76 -14.69
C ASP A 69 2.91 -15.80 -14.58
N ARG A 70 4.05 -15.48 -13.96
CA ARG A 70 5.08 -16.47 -13.63
C ARG A 70 4.55 -17.51 -12.64
N LEU A 71 3.92 -17.04 -11.54
CA LEU A 71 3.33 -17.93 -10.55
C LEU A 71 2.27 -18.84 -11.15
N ARG A 72 1.43 -18.33 -12.06
CA ARG A 72 0.44 -19.14 -12.80
C ARG A 72 1.09 -20.23 -13.65
N GLN A 73 2.18 -19.90 -14.33
CA GLN A 73 2.94 -20.84 -15.15
C GLN A 73 3.62 -21.91 -14.29
N GLU A 74 4.25 -21.51 -13.19
CA GLU A 74 4.95 -22.40 -12.27
C GLU A 74 3.99 -23.43 -11.67
N LEU A 75 2.86 -23.00 -11.15
CA LEU A 75 1.89 -23.90 -10.52
C LEU A 75 0.92 -24.57 -11.51
N GLY A 76 0.89 -24.18 -12.78
CA GLY A 76 -0.11 -24.66 -13.74
C GLY A 76 -1.55 -24.36 -13.28
N ARG A 77 -1.79 -23.18 -12.68
CA ARG A 77 -3.06 -22.78 -12.06
C ARG A 77 -3.55 -21.43 -12.60
N SER A 78 -4.87 -21.24 -12.67
CA SER A 78 -5.51 -19.98 -13.10
C SER A 78 -5.78 -19.04 -11.93
N LEU A 79 -4.75 -18.78 -11.12
CA LEU A 79 -4.84 -17.99 -9.89
C LEU A 79 -5.29 -16.55 -10.16
N HIS A 80 -6.05 -15.97 -9.23
CA HIS A 80 -6.44 -14.57 -9.17
C HIS A 80 -6.28 -14.05 -7.74
N LEU A 81 -6.18 -12.73 -7.58
CA LEU A 81 -6.10 -12.09 -6.28
C LEU A 81 -7.44 -12.24 -5.55
N ILE A 82 -7.38 -12.50 -4.25
CA ILE A 82 -8.55 -12.64 -3.40
C ILE A 82 -8.93 -11.29 -2.81
N PRO A 83 -10.22 -10.90 -2.85
CA PRO A 83 -10.71 -9.67 -2.22
C PRO A 83 -10.49 -9.65 -0.70
N GLU A 84 -10.29 -8.45 -0.14
CA GLU A 84 -9.99 -8.28 1.30
C GLU A 84 -11.06 -8.85 2.24
N ASP A 85 -12.33 -8.80 1.85
CA ASP A 85 -13.44 -9.36 2.64
C ASP A 85 -13.40 -10.89 2.74
N GLU A 86 -12.88 -11.56 1.74
CA GLU A 86 -12.62 -13.01 1.78
C GLU A 86 -11.35 -13.33 2.60
N ILE A 87 -10.30 -12.49 2.50
CA ILE A 87 -9.07 -12.65 3.27
C ILE A 87 -9.38 -12.63 4.78
N ALA A 88 -10.21 -11.68 5.22
CA ALA A 88 -10.60 -11.56 6.63
C ALA A 88 -11.26 -12.83 7.22
N GLN A 89 -11.88 -13.65 6.39
CA GLN A 89 -12.49 -14.92 6.84
C GLN A 89 -11.45 -16.03 7.08
N LEU A 90 -10.35 -16.00 6.32
CA LEU A 90 -9.27 -16.98 6.42
C LEU A 90 -8.26 -16.63 7.53
N PHE A 91 -8.16 -15.35 7.88
CA PHE A 91 -7.26 -14.83 8.90
C PHE A 91 -8.03 -14.07 10.00
N PRO A 92 -8.87 -14.78 10.80
CA PRO A 92 -9.84 -14.13 11.71
C PRO A 92 -9.19 -13.42 12.90
N ASP A 93 -7.93 -13.70 13.20
CA ASP A 93 -7.13 -13.10 14.26
C ASP A 93 -6.15 -12.03 13.76
N CYS A 94 -6.24 -11.68 12.48
CA CYS A 94 -5.43 -10.62 11.86
C CYS A 94 -6.28 -9.41 11.49
N ALA A 95 -5.68 -8.23 11.56
CA ALA A 95 -6.23 -7.03 10.94
C ALA A 95 -6.22 -7.17 9.40
N VAL A 96 -7.15 -6.53 8.74
CA VAL A 96 -7.24 -6.54 7.26
C VAL A 96 -5.94 -6.00 6.67
N GLY A 97 -5.29 -6.76 5.79
CA GLY A 97 -4.01 -6.39 5.17
C GLY A 97 -2.75 -6.78 5.96
N ALA A 98 -2.85 -7.16 7.24
CA ALA A 98 -1.72 -7.60 8.07
C ALA A 98 -1.53 -9.13 8.07
N VAL A 99 -1.62 -9.75 6.89
CA VAL A 99 -1.54 -11.22 6.76
C VAL A 99 -0.10 -11.71 6.93
N PRO A 100 0.17 -12.55 7.95
CA PRO A 100 1.50 -13.11 8.15
C PRO A 100 1.90 -14.10 7.04
N PRO A 101 3.19 -14.16 6.64
CA PRO A 101 3.65 -15.01 5.54
C PRO A 101 3.89 -16.49 5.96
N VAL A 102 3.10 -16.99 6.87
CA VAL A 102 3.19 -18.35 7.46
C VAL A 102 1.93 -19.15 7.14
N GLY A 103 1.70 -19.43 5.84
CA GLY A 103 0.48 -20.08 5.37
C GLY A 103 0.20 -21.43 6.06
N ALA A 104 1.23 -22.20 6.42
CA ALA A 104 1.08 -23.46 7.13
C ALA A 104 0.35 -23.29 8.49
N ALA A 105 0.48 -22.14 9.16
CA ALA A 105 -0.24 -21.83 10.39
C ALA A 105 -1.77 -21.74 10.18
N TYR A 106 -2.17 -21.39 8.96
CA TYR A 106 -3.58 -21.26 8.54
C TYR A 106 -4.04 -22.38 7.60
N GLY A 107 -3.22 -23.45 7.45
CA GLY A 107 -3.54 -24.57 6.56
C GLY A 107 -3.52 -24.25 5.07
N LEU A 108 -2.78 -23.22 4.67
CA LEU A 108 -2.69 -22.75 3.29
C LEU A 108 -1.38 -23.21 2.63
N PRO A 109 -1.44 -23.77 1.39
CA PRO A 109 -0.26 -23.96 0.57
C PRO A 109 0.46 -22.63 0.36
N THR A 110 1.79 -22.67 0.43
CA THR A 110 2.64 -21.47 0.34
C THR A 110 3.64 -21.61 -0.81
N VAL A 111 3.86 -20.52 -1.54
CA VAL A 111 4.97 -20.39 -2.50
C VAL A 111 5.86 -19.24 -2.02
N LEU A 112 7.15 -19.54 -1.84
CA LEU A 112 8.16 -18.60 -1.39
C LEU A 112 8.95 -18.07 -2.58
N ASP A 113 9.14 -16.77 -2.66
CA ASP A 113 10.07 -16.20 -3.65
C ASP A 113 11.50 -16.52 -3.29
N ALA A 114 12.24 -17.04 -4.27
CA ALA A 114 13.62 -17.49 -4.11
C ALA A 114 14.57 -16.41 -3.53
N SER A 115 14.27 -15.14 -3.71
CA SER A 115 15.11 -14.05 -3.17
C SER A 115 15.09 -13.93 -1.64
N LEU A 116 14.15 -14.58 -0.95
CA LEU A 116 14.12 -14.64 0.50
C LEU A 116 14.99 -15.75 1.09
N GLU A 117 15.44 -16.75 0.29
CA GLU A 117 16.25 -17.87 0.78
C GLU A 117 17.64 -17.44 1.26
N GLU A 118 18.19 -16.37 0.69
CA GLU A 118 19.56 -15.91 0.97
C GLU A 118 19.64 -14.85 2.06
N ARG A 119 18.54 -14.60 2.80
CA ARG A 119 18.52 -13.55 3.81
C ARG A 119 18.91 -14.08 5.18
N ASP A 120 19.85 -13.42 5.85
CA ASP A 120 20.30 -13.78 7.20
C ASP A 120 19.19 -13.61 8.25
N GLU A 121 18.29 -12.64 8.02
CA GLU A 121 17.15 -12.35 8.89
C GLU A 121 15.91 -11.98 8.07
N ILE A 122 14.75 -12.36 8.56
CA ILE A 122 13.46 -12.03 7.97
C ILE A 122 12.57 -11.36 9.01
N PHE A 123 11.92 -10.30 8.56
CA PHE A 123 10.85 -9.62 9.29
C PHE A 123 9.53 -9.89 8.62
N PHE A 124 8.43 -9.92 9.37
CA PHE A 124 7.10 -10.02 8.83
C PHE A 124 6.03 -9.47 9.79
N GLU A 125 4.90 -9.08 9.25
CA GLU A 125 3.75 -8.57 10.01
C GLU A 125 3.20 -9.63 10.96
N GLY A 126 2.99 -9.21 12.20
CA GLY A 126 2.46 -10.08 13.26
C GLY A 126 0.94 -10.22 13.30
N GLY A 127 0.21 -9.51 12.41
CA GLY A 127 -1.25 -9.55 12.29
C GLY A 127 -1.99 -8.30 12.77
N ASP A 128 -1.31 -7.22 13.19
CA ASP A 128 -1.96 -6.03 13.79
C ASP A 128 -1.51 -4.68 13.22
N HIS A 129 -0.70 -4.66 12.15
CA HIS A 129 -0.09 -3.46 11.56
C HIS A 129 0.84 -2.63 12.48
N GLU A 130 1.15 -3.12 13.67
CA GLU A 130 1.98 -2.44 14.66
C GLU A 130 3.11 -3.32 15.20
N THR A 131 3.10 -4.62 14.87
CA THR A 131 4.05 -5.60 15.39
C THR A 131 4.73 -6.34 14.25
N LEU A 132 6.05 -6.20 14.15
CA LEU A 132 6.87 -7.08 13.33
C LEU A 132 7.40 -8.24 14.15
N VAL A 133 7.43 -9.41 13.53
CA VAL A 133 8.14 -10.60 14.01
C VAL A 133 9.46 -10.65 13.27
N ARG A 134 10.54 -10.82 14.00
CA ARG A 134 11.90 -11.04 13.47
C ARG A 134 12.34 -12.45 13.79
N VAL A 135 12.82 -13.16 12.76
CA VAL A 135 13.40 -14.51 12.85
C VAL A 135 14.71 -14.56 12.07
N GLU A 136 15.58 -15.52 12.39
CA GLU A 136 16.74 -15.82 11.55
C GLU A 136 16.28 -16.45 10.23
N GLY A 137 17.02 -16.22 9.13
CA GLY A 137 16.64 -16.69 7.80
C GLY A 137 16.41 -18.20 7.72
N ASP A 138 17.33 -19.00 8.24
CA ASP A 138 17.19 -20.46 8.30
C ASP A 138 15.94 -20.88 9.07
N ALA A 139 15.66 -20.21 10.18
CA ALA A 139 14.46 -20.47 10.99
C ALA A 139 13.16 -20.08 10.27
N PHE A 140 13.19 -19.05 9.42
CA PHE A 140 12.08 -18.71 8.55
C PHE A 140 11.83 -19.77 7.48
N LEU A 141 12.89 -20.31 6.86
CA LEU A 141 12.76 -21.42 5.91
C LEU A 141 12.22 -22.68 6.57
N ASP A 142 12.65 -22.98 7.80
CA ASP A 142 12.10 -24.08 8.59
C ASP A 142 10.59 -23.91 8.87
N LEU A 143 10.12 -22.68 9.09
CA LEU A 143 8.67 -22.37 9.23
C LEU A 143 7.90 -22.69 7.95
N LEU A 144 8.54 -22.54 6.80
CA LEU A 144 7.98 -22.71 5.46
C LEU A 144 8.46 -23.99 4.77
N GLU A 145 8.92 -25.00 5.52
CA GLU A 145 9.50 -26.27 4.98
C GLU A 145 8.63 -26.97 3.92
N SER A 146 7.32 -26.72 3.94
CA SER A 146 6.37 -27.26 2.94
C SER A 146 6.07 -26.29 1.79
N ALA A 147 6.70 -25.11 1.78
CA ALA A 147 6.51 -24.14 0.72
C ALA A 147 7.27 -24.57 -0.56
N GLU A 148 6.67 -24.33 -1.70
CA GLU A 148 7.33 -24.41 -2.98
C GLU A 148 8.17 -23.13 -3.19
N VAL A 149 9.45 -23.26 -3.58
CA VAL A 149 10.32 -22.12 -3.85
C VAL A 149 10.35 -21.86 -5.33
N ALA A 150 10.10 -20.62 -5.76
CA ALA A 150 10.07 -20.23 -7.16
C ALA A 150 10.43 -18.75 -7.36
N ASP A 151 10.84 -18.35 -8.57
CA ASP A 151 11.05 -16.95 -8.95
C ASP A 151 9.69 -16.31 -9.31
N ILE A 152 8.98 -15.86 -8.28
CA ILE A 152 7.63 -15.31 -8.41
C ILE A 152 7.56 -13.79 -8.23
N ALA A 153 8.68 -13.16 -7.90
CA ALA A 153 8.73 -11.71 -7.73
C ALA A 153 9.43 -10.99 -8.88
N SER A 154 9.14 -9.74 -9.04
CA SER A 154 9.81 -8.82 -9.97
C SER A 154 10.09 -7.49 -9.29
N GLU A 155 11.11 -6.75 -9.79
CA GLU A 155 11.44 -5.42 -9.28
C GLU A 155 10.22 -4.48 -9.43
N ALA A 156 9.95 -3.70 -8.39
CA ALA A 156 8.88 -2.70 -8.38
C ALA A 156 9.45 -1.29 -8.60
N ARG A 157 10.03 -1.06 -9.79
CA ARG A 157 10.83 0.15 -10.11
C ARG A 157 10.12 1.48 -9.85
N GLY A 158 8.83 1.57 -10.08
CA GLY A 158 8.06 2.81 -9.86
C GLY A 158 7.33 2.87 -8.50
N LEU A 159 7.23 1.74 -7.80
CA LEU A 159 6.34 1.62 -6.64
C LEU A 159 6.86 2.35 -5.39
N CYS A 160 8.14 2.23 -5.06
CA CYS A 160 8.72 2.89 -3.88
C CYS A 160 8.66 4.41 -4.00
N ALA A 161 9.02 4.96 -5.18
CA ALA A 161 8.91 6.40 -5.45
C ALA A 161 7.44 6.86 -5.36
N ALA A 162 6.51 6.12 -5.94
CA ALA A 162 5.08 6.42 -5.91
C ALA A 162 4.52 6.44 -4.48
N LEU A 163 4.97 5.55 -3.59
CA LEU A 163 4.54 5.51 -2.19
C LEU A 163 4.97 6.75 -1.40
N VAL A 164 6.26 7.11 -1.46
CA VAL A 164 6.78 8.28 -0.75
C VAL A 164 6.05 9.55 -1.17
N ILE A 165 5.78 9.70 -2.46
CA ILE A 165 5.10 10.88 -3.00
C ILE A 165 3.61 10.86 -2.65
N ARG A 166 2.99 9.69 -2.62
CA ARG A 166 1.62 9.52 -2.17
C ARG A 166 1.42 9.94 -0.71
N GLU A 167 2.33 9.61 0.18
CA GLU A 167 2.30 10.06 1.58
C GLU A 167 2.43 11.59 1.67
N ARG A 168 3.36 12.21 0.93
CA ARG A 168 3.45 13.68 0.86
C ARG A 168 2.16 14.30 0.38
N LEU A 169 1.53 13.76 -0.66
CA LEU A 169 0.26 14.26 -1.17
C LEU A 169 -0.84 14.16 -0.10
N HIS A 170 -0.90 13.05 0.62
CA HIS A 170 -1.85 12.86 1.73
C HIS A 170 -1.66 13.89 2.84
N ASP A 171 -0.42 14.15 3.27
CA ASP A 171 -0.12 15.16 4.28
C ASP A 171 -0.59 16.57 3.85
N ARG A 172 -0.49 16.91 2.56
CA ARG A 172 -0.97 18.19 2.02
C ARG A 172 -2.49 18.26 1.98
N VAL A 173 -3.17 17.16 1.71
CA VAL A 173 -4.64 17.06 1.82
C VAL A 173 -5.08 17.28 3.28
N LEU A 174 -4.42 16.65 4.24
CA LEU A 174 -4.69 16.86 5.67
C LEU A 174 -4.43 18.30 6.11
N ALA A 175 -3.42 18.97 5.54
CA ALA A 175 -3.15 20.39 5.84
C ALA A 175 -4.31 21.29 5.42
N ILE A 176 -4.98 21.02 4.29
CA ILE A 176 -6.19 21.73 3.88
C ILE A 176 -7.34 21.48 4.88
N SER A 177 -7.56 20.22 5.26
CA SER A 177 -8.60 19.87 6.25
C SER A 177 -8.39 20.60 7.56
N ARG A 178 -7.15 20.71 8.05
CA ARG A 178 -6.78 21.51 9.24
C ARG A 178 -7.02 22.99 9.01
N ALA A 179 -6.66 23.55 7.86
CA ALA A 179 -6.87 24.97 7.54
C ALA A 179 -8.36 25.34 7.51
N ILE A 180 -9.22 24.46 6.97
CA ILE A 180 -10.66 24.65 6.91
C ILE A 180 -11.29 24.59 8.31
N SER A 181 -10.84 23.69 9.18
CA SER A 181 -11.38 23.43 10.53
C SER A 181 -10.87 24.43 11.56
N ALA A 182 -9.85 25.24 11.25
CA ALA A 182 -9.25 26.18 12.19
C ALA A 182 -10.26 27.21 12.74
N PRO A 183 -10.19 27.55 14.04
CA PRO A 183 -11.04 28.57 14.67
C PRO A 183 -10.97 29.93 13.98
N ILE A 184 -11.99 30.75 14.20
CA ILE A 184 -12.15 32.07 13.57
C ILE A 184 -11.14 33.04 14.19
N GLY A 185 -9.92 33.09 13.62
CA GLY A 185 -9.04 34.26 13.75
C GLY A 185 -9.42 35.36 12.75
N SER A 186 -8.61 36.42 12.62
CA SER A 186 -8.86 37.45 11.58
C SER A 186 -9.07 36.78 10.21
N GLY A 187 -10.15 37.12 9.50
CA GLY A 187 -10.54 36.48 8.24
C GLY A 187 -9.43 36.48 7.19
N MET A 188 -8.55 37.51 7.21
CA MET A 188 -7.40 37.62 6.33
C MET A 188 -6.35 36.54 6.61
N ARG A 189 -6.01 36.28 7.87
CA ARG A 189 -5.04 35.23 8.24
C ARG A 189 -5.54 33.82 7.91
N TRP A 190 -6.86 33.59 7.97
CA TRP A 190 -7.45 32.32 7.58
C TRP A 190 -7.34 32.07 6.07
N ARG A 191 -7.65 33.10 5.24
CA ARG A 191 -7.51 33.05 3.77
C ARG A 191 -6.08 32.74 3.36
N GLN A 192 -5.10 33.47 3.90
CA GLN A 192 -3.68 33.24 3.61
C GLN A 192 -3.20 31.84 4.02
N ARG A 193 -3.74 31.26 5.09
CA ARG A 193 -3.44 29.86 5.47
C ARG A 193 -4.03 28.88 4.47
N LEU A 194 -5.27 29.09 4.05
CA LEU A 194 -5.92 28.22 3.06
C LEU A 194 -5.20 28.32 1.72
N GLU A 195 -4.91 29.52 1.24
CA GLU A 195 -4.16 29.78 0.02
C GLU A 195 -2.82 29.03 0.01
N ARG A 196 -2.02 29.20 1.06
CA ARG A 196 -0.74 28.51 1.21
C ARG A 196 -0.89 26.99 1.19
N ALA A 197 -1.89 26.46 1.87
CA ALA A 197 -2.14 25.01 1.89
C ALA A 197 -2.55 24.50 0.49
N VAL A 198 -3.34 25.27 -0.27
CA VAL A 198 -3.74 24.88 -1.64
C VAL A 198 -2.55 24.97 -2.60
N CYS A 199 -1.69 26.00 -2.51
CA CYS A 199 -0.46 26.07 -3.30
C CYS A 199 0.46 24.88 -3.04
N GLN A 200 0.65 24.52 -1.77
CA GLN A 200 1.46 23.35 -1.41
C GLN A 200 0.86 22.03 -1.89
N LEU A 201 -0.47 21.91 -1.89
CA LEU A 201 -1.15 20.74 -2.44
C LEU A 201 -0.99 20.66 -3.96
N ALA A 202 -1.11 21.79 -4.67
CA ALA A 202 -0.92 21.84 -6.14
C ALA A 202 0.49 21.40 -6.53
N SER A 203 1.53 21.92 -5.84
CA SER A 203 2.91 21.50 -6.06
C SER A 203 3.13 20.00 -5.78
N ALA A 204 2.58 19.48 -4.69
CA ALA A 204 2.69 18.06 -4.38
C ALA A 204 1.94 17.18 -5.40
N LEU A 205 0.84 17.68 -5.99
CA LEU A 205 0.14 16.99 -7.07
C LEU A 205 0.99 16.96 -8.36
N GLU A 206 1.67 18.07 -8.70
CA GLU A 206 2.58 18.11 -9.86
C GLU A 206 3.71 17.10 -9.72
N GLU A 207 4.33 17.01 -8.53
CA GLU A 207 5.33 15.99 -8.21
C GLU A 207 4.75 14.58 -8.36
N HIS A 208 3.56 14.34 -7.80
CA HIS A 208 2.86 13.05 -7.89
C HIS A 208 2.58 12.64 -9.34
N VAL A 209 2.10 13.55 -10.16
CA VAL A 209 1.82 13.30 -11.59
C VAL A 209 3.11 12.97 -12.34
N ALA A 210 4.17 13.75 -12.14
CA ALA A 210 5.45 13.54 -12.81
C ALA A 210 6.03 12.15 -12.51
N GLU A 211 5.94 11.69 -11.26
CA GLU A 211 6.45 10.39 -10.84
C GLU A 211 5.54 9.23 -11.26
N THR A 212 4.22 9.39 -11.20
CA THR A 212 3.31 8.28 -11.51
C THR A 212 3.07 8.09 -13.00
N GLU A 213 3.07 9.18 -13.79
CA GLU A 213 2.86 9.17 -15.24
C GLU A 213 4.14 9.20 -16.06
N GLY A 214 5.30 9.48 -15.44
CA GLY A 214 6.60 9.49 -16.10
C GLY A 214 6.95 8.13 -16.75
N PRO A 215 8.01 8.07 -17.57
CA PRO A 215 8.40 6.86 -18.30
C PRO A 215 8.68 5.65 -17.38
N SER A 216 9.17 5.91 -16.17
CA SER A 216 9.39 4.90 -15.11
C SER A 216 8.29 4.90 -14.05
N GLY A 217 7.19 5.61 -14.27
CA GLY A 217 6.12 5.76 -13.33
C GLY A 217 5.21 4.55 -13.27
N VAL A 218 4.57 4.37 -12.11
CA VAL A 218 3.72 3.20 -11.83
C VAL A 218 2.55 3.05 -12.83
N LEU A 219 1.97 4.14 -13.30
CA LEU A 219 0.87 4.08 -14.29
C LEU A 219 1.36 3.65 -15.68
N SER A 220 2.57 4.06 -16.07
CA SER A 220 3.21 3.60 -17.31
C SER A 220 3.53 2.12 -17.22
N GLU A 221 4.09 1.69 -16.10
CA GLU A 221 4.39 0.30 -15.82
C GLU A 221 3.14 -0.60 -15.83
N ILE A 222 2.04 -0.17 -15.21
CA ILE A 222 0.74 -0.87 -15.26
C ILE A 222 0.22 -0.98 -16.71
N SER A 223 0.35 0.09 -17.50
CA SER A 223 -0.07 0.07 -18.90
C SER A 223 0.66 -0.98 -19.73
N ASP A 224 1.97 -1.16 -19.47
CA ASP A 224 2.82 -2.12 -20.19
C ASP A 224 2.57 -3.57 -19.75
N GLN A 225 2.39 -3.80 -18.46
CA GLN A 225 2.34 -5.14 -17.87
C GLN A 225 0.94 -5.69 -17.64
N ALA A 226 -0.05 -4.81 -17.46
CA ALA A 226 -1.46 -5.16 -17.30
C ALA A 226 -2.34 -4.37 -18.28
N PRO A 227 -2.23 -4.58 -19.61
CA PRO A 227 -2.98 -3.81 -20.61
C PRO A 227 -4.50 -3.87 -20.41
N ARG A 228 -5.02 -4.89 -19.72
CA ARG A 228 -6.43 -5.00 -19.35
C ARG A 228 -6.91 -3.85 -18.48
N LEU A 229 -6.00 -3.19 -17.75
CA LEU A 229 -6.29 -2.09 -16.81
C LEU A 229 -6.13 -0.69 -17.44
N TRP A 230 -5.98 -0.60 -18.77
CA TRP A 230 -5.74 0.67 -19.45
C TRP A 230 -6.82 1.73 -19.18
N ARG A 231 -8.09 1.30 -19.01
CA ARG A 231 -9.23 2.22 -18.74
C ARG A 231 -9.12 2.85 -17.37
N GLU A 232 -8.69 2.10 -16.39
CA GLU A 232 -8.47 2.52 -15.02
C GLU A 232 -7.28 3.49 -14.95
N VAL A 233 -6.19 3.18 -15.66
CA VAL A 233 -5.03 4.08 -15.80
C VAL A 233 -5.45 5.41 -16.42
N GLU A 234 -6.14 5.39 -17.57
CA GLU A 234 -6.63 6.60 -18.24
C GLU A 234 -7.64 7.40 -17.39
N ARG A 235 -8.39 6.72 -16.53
CA ARG A 235 -9.26 7.37 -15.57
C ARG A 235 -8.45 8.15 -14.52
N LEU A 236 -7.40 7.55 -13.95
CA LEU A 236 -6.54 8.22 -12.97
C LEU A 236 -5.79 9.41 -13.59
N ARG A 237 -5.29 9.28 -14.82
CA ARG A 237 -4.68 10.41 -15.56
C ARG A 237 -5.64 11.59 -15.73
N ARG A 238 -6.90 11.32 -16.07
CA ARG A 238 -7.93 12.37 -16.15
C ARG A 238 -8.21 13.00 -14.79
N GLU A 239 -8.23 12.20 -13.73
CA GLU A 239 -8.41 12.71 -12.38
C GLU A 239 -7.28 13.63 -11.93
N HIS A 240 -6.03 13.38 -12.32
CA HIS A 240 -4.92 14.29 -12.08
C HIS A 240 -5.20 15.69 -12.66
N THR A 241 -5.62 15.75 -13.91
CA THR A 241 -6.00 17.02 -14.56
C THR A 241 -7.15 17.71 -13.82
N GLU A 242 -8.19 16.95 -13.47
CA GLU A 242 -9.34 17.49 -12.75
C GLU A 242 -9.00 17.98 -11.33
N LEU A 243 -8.06 17.34 -10.65
CA LEU A 243 -7.57 17.75 -9.33
C LEU A 243 -6.75 19.02 -9.41
N ALA A 244 -5.87 19.13 -10.42
CA ALA A 244 -5.11 20.35 -10.71
C ALA A 244 -6.03 21.54 -10.98
N ASP A 245 -7.02 21.36 -11.85
CA ASP A 245 -8.08 22.35 -12.11
C ASP A 245 -8.87 22.71 -10.84
N GLY A 246 -9.10 21.75 -9.97
CA GLY A 246 -9.76 21.96 -8.68
C GLY A 246 -8.96 22.88 -7.75
N CYS A 247 -7.64 22.68 -7.66
CA CYS A 247 -6.71 23.55 -6.93
C CYS A 247 -6.70 24.96 -7.51
N GLN A 248 -6.54 25.07 -8.82
CA GLN A 248 -6.52 26.36 -9.52
C GLN A 248 -7.81 27.16 -9.30
N ARG A 249 -8.98 26.55 -9.49
CA ARG A 249 -10.27 27.19 -9.25
C ARG A 249 -10.45 27.64 -7.81
N LEU A 250 -9.91 26.89 -6.83
CA LEU A 250 -9.99 27.29 -5.42
C LEU A 250 -9.10 28.52 -5.14
N LEU A 251 -7.92 28.61 -5.74
CA LEU A 251 -7.03 29.78 -5.67
C LEU A 251 -7.71 31.02 -6.27
N GLU A 252 -8.30 30.90 -7.46
CA GLU A 252 -9.05 32.00 -8.10
C GLU A 252 -10.21 32.52 -7.24
N LEU A 253 -10.92 31.63 -6.54
CA LEU A 253 -11.97 32.02 -5.62
C LEU A 253 -11.43 32.72 -4.37
N ILE A 254 -10.26 32.33 -3.88
CA ILE A 254 -9.56 32.99 -2.77
C ILE A 254 -9.20 34.42 -3.17
N ASP A 255 -8.60 34.61 -4.33
CA ASP A 255 -8.19 35.92 -4.89
C ASP A 255 -9.40 36.80 -5.22
N GLY A 256 -10.43 36.20 -5.80
CA GLY A 256 -11.69 36.89 -6.16
C GLY A 256 -12.56 37.29 -4.97
N GLY A 257 -12.11 37.05 -3.73
CA GLY A 257 -12.80 37.49 -2.54
C GLY A 257 -14.07 36.70 -2.18
N ALA A 258 -14.22 35.47 -2.69
CA ALA A 258 -15.36 34.60 -2.39
C ALA A 258 -15.63 34.46 -0.88
N THR A 259 -16.86 34.17 -0.48
CA THR A 259 -17.20 34.06 0.94
C THR A 259 -16.48 32.91 1.61
N ARG A 260 -16.25 32.99 2.92
CA ARG A 260 -15.62 31.92 3.69
C ARG A 260 -16.41 30.61 3.58
N LEU A 261 -17.75 30.70 3.55
CA LEU A 261 -18.61 29.53 3.41
C LEU A 261 -18.38 28.82 2.06
N ASP A 262 -18.29 29.57 0.99
CA ASP A 262 -18.06 29.04 -0.36
C ASP A 262 -16.67 28.41 -0.47
N LEU A 263 -15.65 29.08 0.07
CA LEU A 263 -14.29 28.55 0.11
C LEU A 263 -14.22 27.22 0.89
N ARG A 264 -14.88 27.15 2.06
CA ARG A 264 -14.95 25.89 2.85
C ARG A 264 -15.64 24.77 2.08
N LYS A 265 -16.79 25.04 1.46
CA LYS A 265 -17.51 24.03 0.66
C LYS A 265 -16.65 23.50 -0.48
N ARG A 266 -15.97 24.40 -1.22
CA ARG A 266 -15.11 24.01 -2.33
C ARG A 266 -13.89 23.23 -1.87
N ALA A 267 -13.24 23.67 -0.80
CA ALA A 267 -12.10 22.97 -0.22
C ALA A 267 -12.45 21.57 0.31
N HIS A 268 -13.60 21.40 0.98
CA HIS A 268 -14.09 20.07 1.37
C HIS A 268 -14.37 19.16 0.18
N SER A 269 -14.96 19.72 -0.89
CA SER A 269 -15.19 18.96 -2.11
C SER A 269 -13.86 18.50 -2.76
N LEU A 270 -12.86 19.38 -2.76
CA LEU A 270 -11.53 19.05 -3.29
C LEU A 270 -10.86 17.95 -2.46
N VAL A 271 -10.86 18.06 -1.13
CA VAL A 271 -10.32 17.03 -0.22
C VAL A 271 -10.94 15.67 -0.51
N ARG A 272 -12.26 15.56 -0.59
CA ARG A 272 -12.93 14.28 -0.91
C ARG A 272 -12.52 13.71 -2.26
N ARG A 273 -12.28 14.55 -3.27
CA ARG A 273 -11.81 14.10 -4.59
C ARG A 273 -10.40 13.52 -4.51
N PHE A 274 -9.50 14.13 -3.72
CA PHE A 274 -8.18 13.58 -3.46
C PHE A 274 -8.23 12.24 -2.72
N GLU A 275 -9.12 12.12 -1.73
CA GLU A 275 -9.32 10.85 -1.01
C GLU A 275 -9.79 9.74 -1.96
N HIS A 276 -10.81 10.01 -2.80
CA HIS A 276 -11.27 9.03 -3.79
C HIS A 276 -10.20 8.67 -4.82
N HIS A 277 -9.38 9.64 -5.26
CA HIS A 277 -8.26 9.38 -6.15
C HIS A 277 -7.23 8.45 -5.49
N ARG A 278 -6.92 8.71 -4.22
CA ARG A 278 -6.00 7.89 -3.43
C ARG A 278 -6.47 6.43 -3.34
N HIS A 279 -7.74 6.19 -3.05
CA HIS A 279 -8.31 4.83 -2.98
C HIS A 279 -8.21 4.13 -4.34
N ARG A 280 -8.68 4.78 -5.41
CA ARG A 280 -8.61 4.17 -6.75
C ARG A 280 -7.18 3.89 -7.22
N GLY A 281 -6.23 4.73 -6.86
CA GLY A 281 -4.83 4.47 -7.16
C GLY A 281 -4.30 3.23 -6.42
N ALA A 282 -4.71 3.03 -5.14
CA ALA A 282 -4.36 1.85 -4.38
C ALA A 282 -4.99 0.59 -4.98
N ASP A 283 -6.29 0.63 -5.27
CA ASP A 283 -7.02 -0.48 -5.88
C ASP A 283 -6.38 -0.89 -7.21
N LEU A 284 -6.01 0.09 -8.06
CA LEU A 284 -5.36 -0.18 -9.34
C LEU A 284 -4.01 -0.87 -9.19
N VAL A 285 -3.17 -0.42 -8.24
CA VAL A 285 -1.87 -1.04 -7.98
C VAL A 285 -2.05 -2.43 -7.40
N TYR A 286 -3.01 -2.62 -6.49
CA TYR A 286 -3.35 -3.93 -5.97
C TYR A 286 -3.80 -4.88 -7.09
N GLU A 287 -4.70 -4.45 -7.95
CA GLU A 287 -5.19 -5.26 -9.08
C GLU A 287 -4.11 -5.57 -10.12
N ALA A 288 -3.15 -4.67 -10.29
CA ALA A 288 -2.05 -4.87 -11.22
C ALA A 288 -0.96 -5.80 -10.69
N PHE A 289 -0.61 -5.69 -9.41
CA PHE A 289 0.63 -6.25 -8.87
C PHE A 289 0.44 -7.06 -7.59
N GLY A 290 -0.75 -7.15 -7.01
CA GLY A 290 -0.98 -7.79 -5.71
C GLY A 290 -0.26 -7.09 -4.56
N VAL A 291 -0.01 -5.79 -4.68
CA VAL A 291 0.65 -4.99 -3.64
C VAL A 291 -0.35 -4.04 -3.02
N ASP A 292 -0.62 -4.20 -1.73
CA ASP A 292 -1.45 -3.26 -0.99
C ASP A 292 -0.68 -1.96 -0.73
N LEU A 293 -1.27 -0.85 -1.16
CA LEU A 293 -0.75 0.50 -0.89
C LEU A 293 -1.51 1.20 0.23
N GLY A 294 -2.33 0.48 0.98
CA GLY A 294 -3.15 1.04 2.04
C GLY A 294 -4.21 2.00 1.50
N GLY A 295 -5.35 1.51 1.09
CA GLY A 295 -6.51 2.27 0.59
C GLY A 295 -7.49 2.66 1.68
N GLY A 296 -7.43 2.00 2.83
CA GLY A 296 -8.39 2.11 3.94
C GLY A 296 -8.45 3.46 4.63
#